data_24743b5596770256d1f103360749f7b5
#
_entry.id   24743b5596770256d1f103360749f7b5
#
_cell.length_a   1.000
_cell.length_b   1.000
_cell.length_c   1.000
_cell.angle_alpha   90.00
_cell.angle_beta   90.00
_cell.angle_gamma   90.00
#
_symmetry.space_group_name_H-M   'P 1'
#
loop_
_entity.id
_entity.type
_entity.pdbx_description
1 polymer ?
#
loop_
_entity_poly.entity_id
_entity_poly.type
_entity_poly.pdbx_seq_one_letter_code
_entity_poly.pdbx_strand_id
1 'polypeptide(L)'
;PNQEAKAIIIAIHGRDSRGFEWIYPLQTIDNELTKTYFFRWDTTKCPQKIIPNLLKEILAMKDIEKITVLGHSYGGIVSSLLLNEIEGIETEIHVIAAPLASSDLKKYCGYIHPITKNNNVSYFQWRTIKKLDNAFNSLDYDPQLINFKESSVFLLPNQYKGKRLGHLWSISWVADNINLD
;
A
#
# COMPACT_ATOMS: atom_id res chain seq x y z
N PRO A 1 -9.68 27.93 -15.80
CA PRO A 1 -10.44 26.69 -15.74
C PRO A 1 -9.61 25.73 -14.92
N ASN A 2 -10.09 25.41 -13.72
CA ASN A 2 -9.45 24.37 -12.91
C ASN A 2 -9.57 23.07 -13.70
N GLN A 3 -8.45 22.55 -14.17
CA GLN A 3 -8.38 21.23 -14.75
C GLN A 3 -8.72 20.28 -13.58
N GLU A 4 -9.86 19.60 -13.63
CA GLU A 4 -10.20 18.65 -12.59
C GLU A 4 -9.14 17.56 -12.59
N ALA A 5 -8.60 17.27 -11.41
CA ALA A 5 -7.59 16.24 -11.25
C ALA A 5 -8.16 14.88 -11.70
N LYS A 6 -7.53 14.26 -12.67
CA LYS A 6 -7.91 12.96 -13.24
C LYS A 6 -7.19 11.79 -12.61
N ALA A 7 -6.20 12.06 -11.77
CA ALA A 7 -5.45 11.07 -11.00
C ALA A 7 -5.77 11.18 -9.51
N ILE A 8 -5.81 10.03 -8.84
CA ILE A 8 -5.99 9.96 -7.39
C ILE A 8 -4.90 9.13 -6.74
N ILE A 9 -4.56 9.51 -5.51
CA ILE A 9 -3.68 8.76 -4.62
C ILE A 9 -4.50 8.35 -3.40
N ILE A 10 -4.48 7.05 -3.08
CA ILE A 10 -5.19 6.50 -1.93
C ILE A 10 -4.18 5.88 -0.97
N ALA A 11 -4.01 6.48 0.20
CA ALA A 11 -3.18 5.96 1.27
C ALA A 11 -4.00 5.09 2.21
N ILE A 12 -3.57 3.85 2.45
CA ILE A 12 -4.23 2.86 3.31
C ILE A 12 -3.31 2.52 4.48
N HIS A 13 -3.73 2.89 5.69
CA HIS A 13 -2.92 2.76 6.89
C HIS A 13 -2.83 1.32 7.43
N GLY A 14 -1.78 1.06 8.22
CA GLY A 14 -1.58 -0.20 8.94
C GLY A 14 -2.44 -0.34 10.19
N ARG A 15 -2.23 -1.45 10.93
CA ARG A 15 -2.94 -1.75 12.17
C ARG A 15 -2.65 -0.66 13.21
N ASP A 16 -3.68 -0.28 13.97
CA ASP A 16 -3.64 0.67 15.09
C ASP A 16 -3.06 2.06 14.74
N SER A 17 -2.98 2.39 13.45
CA SER A 17 -2.49 3.68 12.97
C SER A 17 -3.45 4.80 13.37
N ARG A 18 -2.86 5.92 13.82
CA ARG A 18 -3.57 7.18 14.05
C ARG A 18 -3.42 8.16 12.88
N GLY A 19 -2.62 7.82 11.85
CA GLY A 19 -2.40 8.60 10.65
C GLY A 19 -1.22 9.57 10.70
N PHE A 20 -0.55 9.75 11.85
CA PHE A 20 0.57 10.69 11.98
C PHE A 20 1.74 10.35 11.05
N GLU A 21 2.02 9.07 10.85
CA GLU A 21 3.07 8.58 9.97
C GLU A 21 2.81 8.88 8.50
N TRP A 22 1.58 9.25 8.14
CA TRP A 22 1.18 9.59 6.78
C TRP A 22 1.22 11.11 6.48
N ILE A 23 1.35 11.97 7.48
CA ILE A 23 1.31 13.43 7.27
C ILE A 23 2.41 13.87 6.30
N TYR A 24 3.68 13.56 6.61
CA TYR A 24 4.79 13.92 5.75
C TYR A 24 4.72 13.22 4.38
N PRO A 25 4.51 11.89 4.28
CA PRO A 25 4.37 11.22 3.00
C PRO A 25 3.30 11.83 2.09
N LEU A 26 2.12 12.09 2.61
CA LEU A 26 1.03 12.66 1.79
C LEU A 26 1.34 14.08 1.33
N GLN A 27 1.94 14.91 2.19
CA GLN A 27 2.40 16.25 1.79
C GLN A 27 3.51 16.21 0.73
N THR A 28 4.34 15.17 0.73
CA THR A 28 5.45 15.01 -0.23
C THR A 28 4.96 14.62 -1.62
N ILE A 29 3.94 13.78 -1.69
CA ILE A 29 3.42 13.24 -2.97
C ILE A 29 2.23 14.03 -3.52
N ASP A 30 1.65 14.91 -2.71
CA ASP A 30 0.52 15.73 -3.14
C ASP A 30 0.95 16.76 -4.18
N ASN A 31 0.14 16.95 -5.23
CA ASN A 31 0.40 17.92 -6.29
C ASN A 31 -0.93 18.42 -6.91
N GLU A 32 -0.84 19.43 -7.75
CA GLU A 32 -2.02 20.08 -8.36
C GLU A 32 -2.79 19.18 -9.34
N LEU A 33 -2.17 18.10 -9.84
CA LEU A 33 -2.74 17.19 -10.83
C LEU A 33 -3.39 15.96 -10.22
N THR A 34 -3.20 15.73 -8.92
CA THR A 34 -3.72 14.57 -8.20
C THR A 34 -4.58 14.98 -7.01
N LYS A 35 -5.58 14.15 -6.68
CA LYS A 35 -6.32 14.26 -5.42
C LYS A 35 -5.87 13.16 -4.48
N THR A 36 -5.43 13.54 -3.30
CA THR A 36 -4.89 12.61 -2.30
C THR A 36 -5.92 12.30 -1.23
N TYR A 37 -6.16 11.01 -0.99
CA TYR A 37 -7.11 10.50 -0.02
C TYR A 37 -6.42 9.63 1.02
N PHE A 38 -6.81 9.79 2.27
CA PHE A 38 -6.40 8.92 3.36
C PHE A 38 -7.58 8.02 3.76
N PHE A 39 -7.52 6.76 3.37
CA PHE A 39 -8.58 5.80 3.66
C PHE A 39 -8.43 5.25 5.08
N ARG A 40 -9.39 5.60 5.94
CA ARG A 40 -9.48 5.11 7.31
C ARG A 40 -10.42 3.92 7.38
N TRP A 41 -9.97 2.88 8.07
CA TRP A 41 -10.73 1.65 8.21
C TRP A 41 -10.54 1.01 9.59
N ASP A 42 -11.45 0.11 9.95
CA ASP A 42 -11.41 -0.63 11.21
C ASP A 42 -10.45 -1.82 11.10
N THR A 43 -9.26 -1.66 11.64
CA THR A 43 -8.17 -2.65 11.59
C THR A 43 -8.39 -3.89 12.46
N THR A 44 -9.50 -3.96 13.19
CA THR A 44 -9.93 -5.18 13.90
C THR A 44 -10.62 -6.17 12.96
N LYS A 45 -11.05 -5.71 11.78
CA LYS A 45 -11.69 -6.54 10.76
C LYS A 45 -10.68 -7.22 9.84
N CYS A 46 -11.08 -8.36 9.29
CA CYS A 46 -10.32 -9.00 8.23
C CYS A 46 -10.28 -8.14 6.96
N PRO A 47 -9.14 -8.08 6.25
CA PRO A 47 -8.94 -7.19 5.10
C PRO A 47 -10.00 -7.35 4.00
N GLN A 48 -10.43 -8.59 3.73
CA GLN A 48 -11.43 -8.88 2.71
C GLN A 48 -12.77 -8.18 2.96
N LYS A 49 -13.11 -7.91 4.22
CA LYS A 49 -14.36 -7.22 4.59
C LYS A 49 -14.33 -5.72 4.30
N ILE A 50 -13.14 -5.19 4.02
CA ILE A 50 -12.94 -3.75 3.77
C ILE A 50 -13.08 -3.45 2.27
N ILE A 51 -12.74 -4.40 1.41
CA ILE A 51 -12.70 -4.23 -0.05
C ILE A 51 -14.01 -3.70 -0.64
N PRO A 52 -15.21 -4.22 -0.30
CA PRO A 52 -16.45 -3.71 -0.89
C PRO A 52 -16.70 -2.21 -0.63
N ASN A 53 -16.36 -1.73 0.57
CA ASN A 53 -16.51 -0.30 0.90
C ASN A 53 -15.47 0.54 0.16
N LEU A 54 -14.22 0.11 0.13
CA LEU A 54 -13.15 0.82 -0.58
C LEU A 54 -13.45 0.92 -2.08
N LEU A 55 -13.87 -0.18 -2.72
CA LEU A 55 -14.26 -0.20 -4.12
C LEU A 55 -15.45 0.71 -4.39
N LYS A 56 -16.46 0.69 -3.52
CA LYS A 56 -17.61 1.59 -3.65
C LYS A 56 -17.18 3.06 -3.67
N GLU A 57 -16.25 3.46 -2.82
CA GLU A 57 -15.71 4.83 -2.78
C GLU A 57 -14.91 5.15 -4.04
N ILE A 58 -14.03 4.24 -4.48
CA ILE A 58 -13.24 4.40 -5.71
C ILE A 58 -14.15 4.54 -6.94
N LEU A 59 -15.10 3.64 -7.10
CA LEU A 59 -16.00 3.62 -8.27
C LEU A 59 -17.05 4.75 -8.27
N ALA A 60 -17.26 5.41 -7.15
CA ALA A 60 -18.10 6.61 -7.08
C ALA A 60 -17.39 7.87 -7.60
N MET A 61 -16.08 7.84 -7.73
CA MET A 61 -15.28 8.94 -8.28
C MET A 61 -15.44 8.97 -9.81
N LYS A 62 -15.77 10.13 -10.34
CA LYS A 62 -16.00 10.31 -11.79
C LYS A 62 -14.72 10.80 -12.46
N ASP A 63 -14.59 10.48 -13.74
CA ASP A 63 -13.55 11.00 -14.64
C ASP A 63 -12.11 10.72 -14.17
N ILE A 64 -11.90 9.64 -13.41
CA ILE A 64 -10.57 9.20 -12.95
C ILE A 64 -9.93 8.31 -14.02
N GLU A 65 -8.74 8.70 -14.45
CA GLU A 65 -7.94 8.00 -15.47
C GLU A 65 -6.81 7.17 -14.82
N LYS A 66 -6.28 7.61 -13.66
CA LYS A 66 -5.19 6.92 -12.95
C LYS A 66 -5.47 6.83 -11.44
N ILE A 67 -5.19 5.66 -10.87
CA ILE A 67 -5.28 5.40 -9.43
C ILE A 67 -3.93 4.92 -8.92
N THR A 68 -3.39 5.56 -7.89
CA THR A 68 -2.23 5.07 -7.15
C THR A 68 -2.67 4.70 -5.74
N VAL A 69 -2.47 3.45 -5.36
CA VAL A 69 -2.78 2.95 -4.01
C VAL A 69 -1.48 2.72 -3.25
N LEU A 70 -1.32 3.37 -2.12
CA LEU A 70 -0.18 3.21 -1.21
C LEU A 70 -0.66 2.52 0.07
N GLY A 71 -0.35 1.24 0.24
CA GLY A 71 -0.72 0.47 1.43
C GLY A 71 0.46 0.14 2.31
N HIS A 72 0.40 0.56 3.58
CA HIS A 72 1.46 0.26 4.54
C HIS A 72 1.05 -0.84 5.50
N SER A 73 1.97 -1.78 5.75
CA SER A 73 1.76 -2.84 6.76
C SER A 73 0.46 -3.61 6.49
N TYR A 74 -0.48 -3.61 7.42
CA TYR A 74 -1.80 -4.23 7.26
C TYR A 74 -2.63 -3.57 6.14
N GLY A 75 -2.44 -2.27 5.89
CA GLY A 75 -3.02 -1.58 4.73
C GLY A 75 -2.47 -2.11 3.40
N GLY A 76 -1.22 -2.59 3.37
CA GLY A 76 -0.65 -3.28 2.20
C GLY A 76 -1.34 -4.61 1.88
N ILE A 77 -1.86 -5.31 2.90
CA ILE A 77 -2.72 -6.49 2.69
C ILE A 77 -4.03 -6.08 2.01
N VAL A 78 -4.68 -5.01 2.50
CA VAL A 78 -5.90 -4.46 1.86
C VAL A 78 -5.62 -4.09 0.40
N SER A 79 -4.51 -3.36 0.16
CA SER A 79 -4.12 -2.95 -1.20
C SER A 79 -3.86 -4.15 -2.13
N SER A 80 -3.23 -5.21 -1.64
CA SER A 80 -2.97 -6.41 -2.45
C SER A 80 -4.23 -7.12 -2.92
N LEU A 81 -5.32 -7.00 -2.19
CA LEU A 81 -6.61 -7.57 -2.58
C LEU A 81 -7.29 -6.80 -3.73
N LEU A 82 -6.82 -5.61 -4.06
CA LEU A 82 -7.33 -4.82 -5.20
C LEU A 82 -6.76 -5.25 -6.55
N LEU A 83 -5.78 -6.16 -6.59
CA LEU A 83 -5.06 -6.56 -7.81
C LEU A 83 -5.97 -7.02 -8.96
N ASN A 84 -7.15 -7.59 -8.65
CA ASN A 84 -8.11 -8.08 -9.63
C ASN A 84 -9.48 -7.38 -9.56
N GLU A 85 -9.60 -6.31 -8.76
CA GLU A 85 -10.89 -5.69 -8.46
C GLU A 85 -11.13 -4.39 -9.25
N ILE A 86 -10.06 -3.75 -9.76
CA ILE A 86 -10.14 -2.49 -10.50
C ILE A 86 -9.89 -2.79 -11.97
N GLU A 87 -10.91 -2.58 -12.80
CA GLU A 87 -10.85 -2.79 -14.24
C GLU A 87 -10.92 -1.47 -15.00
N GLY A 88 -10.24 -1.39 -16.14
CA GLY A 88 -10.37 -0.29 -17.11
C GLY A 88 -9.74 1.05 -16.68
N ILE A 89 -9.19 1.16 -15.47
CA ILE A 89 -8.50 2.36 -14.98
C ILE A 89 -7.03 1.99 -14.74
N GLU A 90 -6.11 2.79 -15.27
CA GLU A 90 -4.68 2.60 -14.98
C GLU A 90 -4.46 2.64 -13.47
N THR A 91 -3.87 1.59 -12.92
CA THR A 91 -3.76 1.45 -11.46
C THR A 91 -2.36 1.03 -11.06
N GLU A 92 -1.77 1.75 -10.13
CA GLU A 92 -0.52 1.39 -9.47
C GLU A 92 -0.81 1.02 -8.01
N ILE A 93 -0.38 -0.16 -7.60
CA ILE A 93 -0.53 -0.63 -6.22
C ILE A 93 0.84 -0.81 -5.60
N HIS A 94 1.14 -0.01 -4.59
CA HIS A 94 2.38 -0.03 -3.84
C HIS A 94 2.13 -0.58 -2.44
N VAL A 95 2.68 -1.75 -2.14
CA VAL A 95 2.63 -2.33 -0.80
C VAL A 95 3.95 -2.09 -0.08
N ILE A 96 3.88 -1.43 1.06
CA ILE A 96 5.03 -0.91 1.81
C ILE A 96 5.12 -1.67 3.13
N ALA A 97 6.22 -2.37 3.40
CA ALA A 97 6.44 -3.15 4.61
C ALA A 97 5.22 -4.04 4.97
N ALA A 98 4.63 -4.69 3.97
CA ALA A 98 3.39 -5.44 4.13
C ALA A 98 3.66 -6.92 4.44
N PRO A 99 2.98 -7.52 5.43
CA PRO A 99 3.16 -8.93 5.80
C PRO A 99 2.35 -9.87 4.88
N LEU A 100 2.65 -9.86 3.58
CA LEU A 100 1.91 -10.56 2.53
C LEU A 100 1.86 -12.09 2.70
N ALA A 101 2.85 -12.66 3.41
CA ALA A 101 2.93 -14.10 3.72
C ALA A 101 2.55 -14.41 5.18
N SER A 102 1.75 -13.54 5.83
CA SER A 102 1.38 -13.72 7.23
C SER A 102 0.59 -15.01 7.47
N SER A 103 1.15 -15.91 8.29
CA SER A 103 0.49 -17.13 8.74
C SER A 103 -0.75 -16.85 9.57
N ASP A 104 -0.72 -15.79 10.39
CA ASP A 104 -1.85 -15.39 11.23
C ASP A 104 -3.01 -14.88 10.40
N LEU A 105 -2.76 -14.04 9.40
CA LEU A 105 -3.82 -13.56 8.51
C LEU A 105 -4.43 -14.70 7.69
N LYS A 106 -3.63 -15.66 7.27
CA LYS A 106 -4.13 -16.89 6.64
C LYS A 106 -5.00 -17.68 7.60
N LYS A 107 -4.54 -17.88 8.83
CA LYS A 107 -5.24 -18.69 9.85
C LYS A 107 -6.55 -18.04 10.32
N TYR A 108 -6.52 -16.76 10.65
CA TYR A 108 -7.66 -16.10 11.32
C TYR A 108 -8.62 -15.39 10.35
N CYS A 109 -8.12 -14.96 9.19
CA CYS A 109 -8.91 -14.26 8.19
C CYS A 109 -9.08 -15.03 6.88
N GLY A 110 -8.38 -16.16 6.70
CA GLY A 110 -8.38 -16.87 5.42
C GLY A 110 -7.70 -16.07 4.30
N TYR A 111 -6.82 -15.10 4.65
CA TYR A 111 -6.13 -14.31 3.65
C TYR A 111 -5.18 -15.17 2.82
N ILE A 112 -5.32 -15.07 1.51
CA ILE A 112 -4.40 -15.62 0.53
C ILE A 112 -4.06 -14.48 -0.43
N HIS A 113 -2.77 -14.23 -0.65
CA HIS A 113 -2.35 -13.25 -1.64
C HIS A 113 -2.85 -13.66 -3.03
N PRO A 114 -3.42 -12.74 -3.83
CA PRO A 114 -3.80 -13.04 -5.22
C PRO A 114 -2.62 -13.59 -6.03
N ILE A 115 -2.89 -14.53 -6.91
CA ILE A 115 -1.86 -15.17 -7.77
C ILE A 115 -1.76 -14.53 -9.16
N THR A 116 -2.69 -13.65 -9.49
CA THR A 116 -2.78 -12.88 -10.74
C THR A 116 -3.12 -11.43 -10.43
N LYS A 117 -3.01 -10.58 -11.42
CA LYS A 117 -3.48 -9.19 -11.41
C LYS A 117 -4.12 -8.83 -12.75
N ASN A 118 -4.95 -7.81 -12.78
CA ASN A 118 -5.49 -7.24 -14.02
C ASN A 118 -4.37 -6.58 -14.86
N ASN A 119 -4.53 -6.57 -16.17
CA ASN A 119 -3.51 -6.04 -17.11
C ASN A 119 -3.25 -4.54 -16.93
N ASN A 120 -4.27 -3.78 -16.50
CA ASN A 120 -4.18 -2.35 -16.19
C ASN A 120 -3.56 -2.04 -14.83
N VAL A 121 -3.13 -3.07 -14.06
CA VAL A 121 -2.54 -2.90 -12.73
C VAL A 121 -1.04 -3.12 -12.78
N SER A 122 -0.27 -2.18 -12.26
CA SER A 122 1.15 -2.32 -11.92
C SER A 122 1.30 -2.56 -10.43
N TYR A 123 2.13 -3.52 -10.02
CA TYR A 123 2.26 -3.92 -8.63
C TYR A 123 3.69 -3.83 -8.12
N PHE A 124 3.89 -3.08 -7.03
CA PHE A 124 5.19 -2.75 -6.46
C PHE A 124 5.26 -3.18 -5.00
N GLN A 125 6.32 -3.89 -4.63
CA GLN A 125 6.57 -4.32 -3.27
C GLN A 125 7.80 -3.60 -2.71
N TRP A 126 7.62 -2.79 -1.69
CA TRP A 126 8.66 -2.04 -0.98
C TRP A 126 8.95 -2.76 0.34
N ARG A 127 10.01 -3.55 0.37
CA ARG A 127 10.33 -4.44 1.50
C ARG A 127 11.37 -3.80 2.41
N THR A 128 11.10 -3.75 3.69
CA THR A 128 12.08 -3.38 4.71
C THR A 128 13.06 -4.52 4.96
N ILE A 129 14.24 -4.21 5.50
CA ILE A 129 15.15 -5.23 6.01
C ILE A 129 14.53 -5.79 7.30
N LYS A 130 14.12 -7.04 7.30
CA LYS A 130 13.40 -7.70 8.41
C LYS A 130 14.03 -7.43 9.79
N LYS A 131 15.37 -7.55 9.91
CA LYS A 131 16.09 -7.33 11.17
C LYS A 131 16.00 -5.91 11.71
N LEU A 132 15.75 -4.93 10.84
CA LEU A 132 15.62 -3.52 11.18
C LEU A 132 14.16 -3.09 11.38
N ASP A 133 13.22 -3.93 11.00
CA ASP A 133 11.78 -3.67 11.07
C ASP A 133 11.20 -4.18 12.39
N ASN A 134 10.74 -3.28 13.24
CA ASN A 134 10.22 -3.62 14.57
C ASN A 134 8.97 -4.51 14.54
N ALA A 135 8.21 -4.49 13.44
CA ALA A 135 7.03 -5.33 13.29
C ALA A 135 7.40 -6.78 12.91
N PHE A 136 8.59 -7.01 12.35
CA PHE A 136 8.96 -8.31 11.77
C PHE A 136 10.21 -8.94 12.38
N ASN A 137 11.04 -8.17 13.09
CA ASN A 137 12.37 -8.61 13.54
C ASN A 137 12.34 -9.82 14.51
N SER A 138 11.25 -9.99 15.27
CA SER A 138 11.06 -11.10 16.21
C SER A 138 10.47 -12.37 15.58
N LEU A 139 10.04 -12.31 14.30
CA LEU A 139 9.47 -13.47 13.62
C LEU A 139 10.57 -14.40 13.11
N ASP A 140 10.32 -15.70 13.11
CA ASP A 140 11.25 -16.70 12.59
C ASP A 140 11.39 -16.67 11.07
N TYR A 141 10.40 -16.09 10.37
CA TYR A 141 10.36 -15.92 8.92
C TYR A 141 10.18 -14.45 8.55
N ASP A 142 10.43 -14.11 7.28
CA ASP A 142 10.11 -12.77 6.76
C ASP A 142 8.70 -12.77 6.14
N PRO A 143 7.71 -12.10 6.77
CA PRO A 143 6.33 -12.13 6.30
C PRO A 143 6.11 -11.31 5.03
N GLN A 144 7.10 -10.55 4.57
CA GLN A 144 7.01 -9.77 3.33
C GLN A 144 7.26 -10.63 2.08
N LEU A 145 7.87 -11.82 2.25
CA LEU A 145 8.33 -12.65 1.14
C LEU A 145 7.19 -13.48 0.55
N ILE A 146 6.79 -13.12 -0.65
CA ILE A 146 5.88 -13.90 -1.50
C ILE A 146 6.54 -14.17 -2.86
N ASN A 147 6.13 -15.25 -3.51
CA ASN A 147 6.52 -15.55 -4.88
C ASN A 147 5.40 -15.06 -5.83
N PHE A 148 5.47 -13.80 -6.23
CA PHE A 148 4.55 -13.21 -7.19
C PHE A 148 5.36 -12.56 -8.32
N LYS A 149 5.43 -13.25 -9.47
CA LYS A 149 6.31 -12.88 -10.59
C LYS A 149 5.92 -11.57 -11.29
N GLU A 150 4.67 -11.18 -11.19
CA GLU A 150 4.12 -9.98 -11.84
C GLU A 150 4.26 -8.71 -10.98
N SER A 151 5.25 -8.69 -10.09
CA SER A 151 5.55 -7.52 -9.25
C SER A 151 6.97 -7.02 -9.42
N SER A 152 7.16 -5.72 -9.30
CA SER A 152 8.46 -5.10 -9.09
C SER A 152 8.77 -5.09 -7.59
N VAL A 153 9.94 -5.61 -7.19
CA VAL A 153 10.33 -5.74 -5.79
C VAL A 153 11.52 -4.85 -5.50
N PHE A 154 11.39 -3.99 -4.48
CA PHE A 154 12.43 -3.08 -4.02
C PHE A 154 12.77 -3.38 -2.55
N LEU A 155 14.03 -3.65 -2.26
CA LEU A 155 14.53 -3.72 -0.90
C LEU A 155 14.94 -2.32 -0.46
N LEU A 156 14.34 -1.84 0.61
CA LEU A 156 14.62 -0.53 1.18
C LEU A 156 16.02 -0.50 1.83
N PRO A 157 16.70 0.65 1.85
CA PRO A 157 18.01 0.76 2.48
C PRO A 157 17.94 0.58 4.00
N ASN A 158 19.08 0.38 4.62
CA ASN A 158 19.18 0.23 6.07
C ASN A 158 19.02 1.54 6.85
N GLN A 159 19.18 2.67 6.17
CA GLN A 159 19.10 4.02 6.76
C GLN A 159 18.34 4.99 5.86
N TYR A 160 17.71 5.96 6.50
CA TYR A 160 17.02 7.08 5.86
C TYR A 160 17.18 8.33 6.73
N LYS A 161 17.65 9.43 6.13
CA LYS A 161 17.93 10.71 6.83
C LYS A 161 18.77 10.52 8.12
N GLY A 162 19.81 9.67 8.04
CA GLY A 162 20.74 9.39 9.13
C GLY A 162 20.17 8.52 10.27
N LYS A 163 18.98 7.97 10.11
CA LYS A 163 18.33 7.07 11.08
C LYS A 163 18.10 5.68 10.48
N ARG A 164 18.00 4.67 11.34
CA ARG A 164 17.62 3.32 10.94
C ARG A 164 16.26 3.35 10.24
N LEU A 165 16.21 2.85 9.00
CA LEU A 165 14.96 2.68 8.29
C LEU A 165 14.28 1.41 8.77
N GLY A 166 13.17 1.55 9.46
CA GLY A 166 12.32 0.47 9.97
C GLY A 166 10.90 0.63 9.47
N HIS A 167 9.97 -0.03 10.15
CA HIS A 167 8.58 -0.17 9.71
C HIS A 167 7.90 1.15 9.32
N LEU A 168 7.83 2.13 10.23
CA LEU A 168 7.13 3.39 9.98
C LEU A 168 7.86 4.34 9.03
N TRP A 169 9.19 4.37 9.07
CA TRP A 169 9.99 5.22 8.19
C TRP A 169 9.98 4.77 6.73
N SER A 170 9.57 3.53 6.46
CA SER A 170 9.41 3.00 5.10
C SER A 170 8.45 3.82 4.26
N ILE A 171 7.36 4.34 4.86
CA ILE A 171 6.37 5.16 4.15
C ILE A 171 7.01 6.45 3.65
N SER A 172 7.73 7.15 4.53
CA SER A 172 8.40 8.42 4.19
C SER A 172 9.50 8.21 3.14
N TRP A 173 10.25 7.12 3.23
CA TRP A 173 11.27 6.81 2.23
C TRP A 173 10.64 6.56 0.86
N VAL A 174 9.55 5.79 0.80
CA VAL A 174 8.83 5.52 -0.45
C VAL A 174 8.29 6.82 -1.03
N ALA A 175 7.68 7.68 -0.22
CA ALA A 175 7.17 8.97 -0.68
C ALA A 175 8.23 9.87 -1.30
N ASP A 176 9.47 9.85 -0.76
CA ASP A 176 10.60 10.63 -1.30
C ASP A 176 11.21 10.01 -2.58
N ASN A 177 10.91 8.75 -2.90
CA ASN A 177 11.60 7.99 -3.97
C ASN A 177 10.65 7.38 -5.02
N ILE A 178 9.34 7.45 -4.81
CA ILE A 178 8.35 7.01 -5.78
C ILE A 178 8.23 8.06 -6.89
N ASN A 179 8.20 7.60 -8.14
CA ASN A 179 7.82 8.45 -9.26
C ASN A 179 6.34 8.24 -9.55
N LEU A 180 5.56 9.32 -9.52
CA LEU A 180 4.10 9.32 -9.74
C LEU A 180 3.72 10.09 -11.02
N ASP A 181 4.69 10.30 -11.92
CA ASP A 181 4.49 10.98 -13.21
C ASP A 181 3.65 10.14 -14.19
#